data_faf05758827d02a098ac3b377ef2582d
#
_entry.id   faf05758827d02a098ac3b377ef2582d
#
_cell.length_a   1.000
_cell.length_b   1.000
_cell.length_c   1.000
_cell.angle_alpha   90.00
_cell.angle_beta   90.00
_cell.angle_gamma   90.00
#
_symmetry.space_group_name_H-M   'P 1'
#
loop_
_entity.id
_entity.type
_entity.pdbx_description
1 polymer ?
#
loop_
_entity_poly.entity_id
_entity_poly.type
_entity_poly.pdbx_seq_one_letter_code
_entity_poly.pdbx_strand_id
1 'polypeptide(L)'
;MVTTPTLEGLARRLDRLESKDAIQSIVTGYAIACDEHDMSRLMDFFTADASFDSPNGTMVADGKAAIQAMFEKTFRIRGPAYHWTHDTTVEIDPEDPNRATGLVLSHAETTPNGVVSIAAMRYQDDYCREADGQWRFKKRVIHFLYYVPAAEYTNGLNRADRVVMGDDRFAADYPEALPVWQQFIDKHGPLELG
;
A
#
# COMPACT_ATOMS: atom_id res chain seq x y z
N MET A 1 -37.12 -17.68 -3.17
CA MET A 1 -37.26 -18.11 -1.77
C MET A 1 -35.98 -17.74 -1.06
N VAL A 2 -36.06 -16.92 0.00
CA VAL A 2 -34.89 -16.63 0.84
C VAL A 2 -34.71 -17.83 1.78
N THR A 3 -33.68 -18.63 1.55
CA THR A 3 -33.36 -19.75 2.45
C THR A 3 -32.84 -19.20 3.78
N THR A 4 -33.41 -19.68 4.89
CA THR A 4 -32.90 -19.32 6.23
C THR A 4 -31.45 -19.82 6.34
N PRO A 5 -30.49 -18.94 6.72
CA PRO A 5 -29.09 -19.35 6.83
C PRO A 5 -28.92 -20.36 7.98
N THR A 6 -28.05 -21.33 7.77
CA THR A 6 -27.66 -22.27 8.85
C THR A 6 -26.74 -21.56 9.85
N LEU A 7 -26.64 -22.07 11.08
CA LEU A 7 -25.73 -21.55 12.10
C LEU A 7 -24.27 -21.55 11.62
N GLU A 8 -23.85 -22.62 10.97
CA GLU A 8 -22.52 -22.71 10.35
C GLU A 8 -22.31 -21.66 9.22
N GLY A 9 -23.34 -21.43 8.41
CA GLY A 9 -23.29 -20.39 7.37
C GLY A 9 -23.19 -18.98 7.97
N LEU A 10 -23.84 -18.74 9.10
CA LEU A 10 -23.72 -17.47 9.84
C LEU A 10 -22.33 -17.31 10.46
N ALA A 11 -21.78 -18.37 11.06
CA ALA A 11 -20.43 -18.36 11.65
C ALA A 11 -19.36 -18.04 10.58
N ARG A 12 -19.42 -18.65 9.40
CA ARG A 12 -18.50 -18.32 8.29
C ARG A 12 -18.64 -16.87 7.80
N ARG A 13 -19.85 -16.34 7.78
CA ARG A 13 -20.08 -14.93 7.39
C ARG A 13 -19.52 -13.97 8.43
N LEU A 14 -19.66 -14.30 9.71
CA LEU A 14 -19.09 -13.51 10.81
C LEU A 14 -17.58 -13.52 10.78
N ASP A 15 -16.95 -14.70 10.70
CA ASP A 15 -15.49 -14.83 10.56
C ASP A 15 -14.93 -14.00 9.39
N ARG A 16 -15.64 -13.99 8.25
CA ARG A 16 -15.24 -13.18 7.10
C ARG A 16 -15.34 -11.67 7.37
N LEU A 17 -16.34 -11.22 8.10
CA LEU A 17 -16.49 -9.80 8.48
C LEU A 17 -15.43 -9.38 9.49
N GLU A 18 -15.20 -10.20 10.53
CA GLU A 18 -14.16 -9.98 11.53
C GLU A 18 -12.76 -9.98 10.91
N SER A 19 -12.51 -10.87 9.94
CA SER A 19 -11.26 -10.89 9.19
C SER A 19 -11.02 -9.60 8.40
N LYS A 20 -12.05 -9.08 7.74
CA LYS A 20 -11.96 -7.80 7.00
C LYS A 20 -11.68 -6.63 7.94
N ASP A 21 -12.34 -6.58 9.08
CA ASP A 21 -12.14 -5.55 10.10
C ASP A 21 -10.72 -5.61 10.68
N ALA A 22 -10.22 -6.81 10.99
CA ALA A 22 -8.86 -7.02 11.45
C ALA A 22 -7.82 -6.58 10.42
N ILE A 23 -8.02 -6.89 9.12
CA ILE A 23 -7.13 -6.45 8.05
C ILE A 23 -7.16 -4.93 7.88
N GLN A 24 -8.31 -4.28 7.96
CA GLN A 24 -8.39 -2.82 7.95
C GLN A 24 -7.66 -2.19 9.13
N SER A 25 -7.73 -2.83 10.29
CA SER A 25 -7.03 -2.39 11.51
C SER A 25 -5.50 -2.46 11.34
N ILE A 26 -4.95 -3.51 10.73
CA ILE A 26 -3.50 -3.57 10.47
C ILE A 26 -3.06 -2.57 9.40
N VAL A 27 -3.88 -2.27 8.39
CA VAL A 27 -3.59 -1.22 7.39
C VAL A 27 -3.46 0.15 8.07
N THR A 28 -4.41 0.49 8.93
CA THR A 28 -4.38 1.74 9.72
C THR A 28 -3.20 1.75 10.69
N GLY A 29 -3.00 0.64 11.41
CA GLY A 29 -1.91 0.48 12.36
C GLY A 29 -0.52 0.61 11.72
N TYR A 30 -0.35 0.09 10.51
CA TYR A 30 0.86 0.24 9.72
C TYR A 30 1.16 1.72 9.41
N ALA A 31 0.17 2.49 8.95
CA ALA A 31 0.33 3.90 8.66
C ALA A 31 0.80 4.67 9.90
N ILE A 32 0.12 4.48 11.04
CA ILE A 32 0.46 5.10 12.31
C ILE A 32 1.88 4.70 12.78
N ALA A 33 2.21 3.40 12.73
CA ALA A 33 3.55 2.94 13.15
C ALA A 33 4.67 3.52 12.26
N CYS A 34 4.41 3.72 10.96
CA CYS A 34 5.33 4.42 10.07
C CYS A 34 5.53 5.89 10.45
N ASP A 35 4.46 6.59 10.84
CA ASP A 35 4.50 8.01 11.21
C ASP A 35 5.19 8.22 12.57
N GLU A 36 4.93 7.33 13.51
CA GLU A 36 5.50 7.33 14.86
C GLU A 36 6.92 6.76 14.91
N HIS A 37 7.44 6.20 13.82
CA HIS A 37 8.71 5.45 13.77
C HIS A 37 8.74 4.29 14.78
N ASP A 38 7.57 3.72 15.10
CA ASP A 38 7.44 2.57 15.99
C ASP A 38 7.79 1.27 15.23
N MET A 39 9.09 0.99 15.19
CA MET A 39 9.63 -0.16 14.48
C MET A 39 9.12 -1.49 15.05
N SER A 40 8.95 -1.59 16.36
CA SER A 40 8.45 -2.81 17.00
C SER A 40 7.04 -3.13 16.52
N ARG A 41 6.14 -2.16 16.62
CA ARG A 41 4.75 -2.28 16.17
C ARG A 41 4.67 -2.50 14.66
N LEU A 42 5.50 -1.79 13.89
CA LEU A 42 5.53 -1.94 12.43
C LEU A 42 5.88 -3.36 12.03
N MET A 43 6.87 -3.96 12.67
CA MET A 43 7.30 -5.33 12.38
C MET A 43 6.28 -6.39 12.81
N ASP A 44 5.44 -6.12 13.79
CA ASP A 44 4.37 -7.05 14.20
C ASP A 44 3.30 -7.25 13.13
N PHE A 45 3.16 -6.31 12.20
CA PHE A 45 2.23 -6.43 11.08
C PHE A 45 2.73 -7.33 9.94
N PHE A 46 3.99 -7.77 9.93
CA PHE A 46 4.54 -8.60 8.87
C PHE A 46 4.78 -10.03 9.33
N THR A 47 4.56 -11.00 8.42
CA THR A 47 4.98 -12.39 8.67
C THR A 47 6.51 -12.49 8.63
N ALA A 48 7.07 -13.58 9.20
CA ALA A 48 8.52 -13.80 9.22
C ALA A 48 9.15 -13.80 7.81
N ASP A 49 8.40 -14.33 6.84
CA ASP A 49 8.79 -14.48 5.44
C ASP A 49 8.03 -13.52 4.51
N ALA A 50 7.61 -12.36 5.03
CA ALA A 50 6.95 -11.33 4.25
C ALA A 50 7.89 -10.70 3.22
N SER A 51 7.32 -10.19 2.11
CA SER A 51 8.03 -9.37 1.14
C SER A 51 7.43 -7.97 1.05
N PHE A 52 8.29 -6.98 0.80
CA PHE A 52 7.93 -5.62 0.46
C PHE A 52 8.54 -5.27 -0.89
N ASP A 53 7.79 -4.68 -1.79
CA ASP A 53 8.25 -4.41 -3.16
C ASP A 53 7.72 -3.07 -3.69
N SER A 54 8.45 -2.48 -4.62
CA SER A 54 8.02 -1.36 -5.45
C SER A 54 8.51 -1.57 -6.90
N PRO A 55 7.65 -1.37 -7.92
CA PRO A 55 8.03 -1.61 -9.31
C PRO A 55 9.27 -0.83 -9.78
N ASN A 56 9.49 0.36 -9.22
CA ASN A 56 10.67 1.17 -9.49
C ASN A 56 11.95 0.69 -8.77
N GLY A 57 11.87 -0.35 -7.95
CA GLY A 57 13.01 -0.95 -7.24
C GLY A 57 13.54 -0.14 -6.05
N THR A 58 12.90 0.95 -5.65
CA THR A 58 13.40 1.81 -4.57
C THR A 58 13.13 1.27 -3.17
N MET A 59 12.09 0.46 -3.02
CA MET A 59 11.69 -0.18 -1.77
C MET A 59 11.48 -1.67 -1.99
N VAL A 60 12.57 -2.45 -1.85
CA VAL A 60 12.53 -3.91 -2.07
C VAL A 60 13.19 -4.61 -0.89
N ALA A 61 12.48 -5.55 -0.28
CA ALA A 61 12.98 -6.35 0.82
C ALA A 61 12.27 -7.71 0.89
N ASP A 62 13.02 -8.77 1.13
CA ASP A 62 12.51 -10.13 1.27
C ASP A 62 12.85 -10.68 2.67
N GLY A 63 11.83 -11.08 3.41
CA GLY A 63 11.89 -11.44 4.81
C GLY A 63 11.80 -10.25 5.78
N LYS A 64 11.18 -10.50 6.94
CA LYS A 64 10.91 -9.50 7.99
C LYS A 64 12.15 -8.71 8.43
N ALA A 65 13.31 -9.36 8.55
CA ALA A 65 14.56 -8.71 8.93
C ALA A 65 15.06 -7.72 7.86
N ALA A 66 14.92 -8.08 6.58
CA ALA A 66 15.27 -7.18 5.47
C ALA A 66 14.29 -5.99 5.38
N ILE A 67 12.99 -6.23 5.62
CA ILE A 67 11.97 -5.17 5.70
C ILE A 67 12.30 -4.20 6.83
N GLN A 68 12.68 -4.71 8.01
CA GLN A 68 13.11 -3.88 9.14
C GLN A 68 14.30 -2.99 8.75
N ALA A 69 15.34 -3.58 8.18
CA ALA A 69 16.54 -2.84 7.77
C ALA A 69 16.22 -1.75 6.71
N MET A 70 15.31 -2.03 5.78
CA MET A 70 14.83 -1.06 4.80
C MET A 70 14.11 0.12 5.49
N PHE A 71 13.22 -0.14 6.45
CA PHE A 71 12.51 0.92 7.17
C PHE A 71 13.45 1.71 8.10
N GLU A 72 14.39 1.05 8.77
CA GLU A 72 15.41 1.73 9.58
C GLU A 72 16.19 2.75 8.74
N LYS A 73 16.61 2.37 7.53
CA LYS A 73 17.27 3.28 6.58
C LYS A 73 16.34 4.43 6.17
N THR A 74 15.08 4.14 5.86
CA THR A 74 14.09 5.14 5.46
C THR A 74 13.81 6.14 6.59
N PHE A 75 13.61 5.67 7.82
CA PHE A 75 13.31 6.54 8.97
C PHE A 75 14.48 7.46 9.35
N ARG A 76 15.73 7.08 9.03
CA ARG A 76 16.90 7.94 9.28
C ARG A 76 16.93 9.20 8.42
N ILE A 77 16.33 9.18 7.24
CA ILE A 77 16.29 10.31 6.31
C ILE A 77 14.93 11.01 6.27
N ARG A 78 13.90 10.37 6.83
CA ARG A 78 12.54 10.90 6.85
C ARG A 78 12.24 11.49 8.23
N GLY A 79 12.02 12.81 8.29
CA GLY A 79 11.53 13.50 9.47
C GLY A 79 10.02 13.25 9.69
N PRO A 80 9.27 14.23 10.22
CA PRO A 80 7.83 14.09 10.39
C PRO A 80 7.14 13.65 9.10
N ALA A 81 6.25 12.68 9.22
CA ALA A 81 5.47 12.15 8.12
C ALA A 81 4.05 11.85 8.59
N TYR A 82 3.10 11.93 7.70
CA TYR A 82 1.69 11.67 7.96
C TYR A 82 1.13 10.87 6.80
N HIS A 83 0.69 9.62 7.08
CA HIS A 83 0.04 8.77 6.10
C HIS A 83 -1.45 8.75 6.34
N TRP A 84 -2.20 9.04 5.30
CA TRP A 84 -3.64 8.94 5.27
C TRP A 84 -4.03 7.75 4.40
N THR A 85 -4.53 6.68 5.02
CA THR A 85 -5.16 5.59 4.28
C THR A 85 -6.60 5.97 4.00
N HIS A 86 -7.04 5.72 2.77
CA HIS A 86 -8.40 5.97 2.32
C HIS A 86 -9.16 4.66 2.15
N ASP A 87 -9.84 4.51 1.01
CA ASP A 87 -10.60 3.31 0.73
C ASP A 87 -9.71 2.07 0.66
N THR A 88 -10.17 1.03 1.32
CA THR A 88 -9.51 -0.28 1.34
C THR A 88 -10.51 -1.34 0.90
N THR A 89 -10.16 -2.11 -0.11
CA THR A 89 -10.89 -3.32 -0.47
C THR A 89 -10.15 -4.53 0.06
N VAL A 90 -10.90 -5.50 0.60
CA VAL A 90 -10.35 -6.77 1.11
C VAL A 90 -11.18 -7.92 0.58
N GLU A 91 -10.53 -8.87 -0.04
CA GLU A 91 -11.13 -10.10 -0.55
C GLU A 91 -10.53 -11.31 0.16
N ILE A 92 -11.35 -11.97 1.00
CA ILE A 92 -10.95 -13.22 1.64
C ILE A 92 -11.04 -14.32 0.58
N ASP A 93 -10.00 -15.15 0.50
CA ASP A 93 -9.94 -16.27 -0.43
C ASP A 93 -11.12 -17.24 -0.16
N PRO A 94 -11.91 -17.61 -1.18
CA PRO A 94 -13.04 -18.49 -1.01
C PRO A 94 -12.66 -19.93 -0.62
N GLU A 95 -11.43 -20.36 -0.93
CA GLU A 95 -10.92 -21.71 -0.69
C GLU A 95 -10.08 -21.81 0.58
N ASP A 96 -9.41 -20.69 0.96
CA ASP A 96 -8.61 -20.62 2.19
C ASP A 96 -8.98 -19.37 3.02
N PRO A 97 -9.81 -19.51 4.06
CA PRO A 97 -10.27 -18.40 4.88
C PRO A 97 -9.15 -17.72 5.68
N ASN A 98 -7.92 -18.26 5.65
CA ASN A 98 -6.73 -17.67 6.27
C ASN A 98 -5.87 -16.88 5.28
N ARG A 99 -6.35 -16.68 4.05
CA ARG A 99 -5.71 -15.84 3.04
C ARG A 99 -6.64 -14.74 2.57
N ALA A 100 -6.06 -13.60 2.24
CA ALA A 100 -6.80 -12.49 1.66
C ALA A 100 -5.89 -11.66 0.76
N THR A 101 -6.49 -10.93 -0.15
CA THR A 101 -5.85 -9.86 -0.93
C THR A 101 -6.50 -8.54 -0.62
N GLY A 102 -5.78 -7.44 -0.87
CA GLY A 102 -6.34 -6.11 -0.68
C GLY A 102 -5.71 -5.05 -1.58
N LEU A 103 -6.49 -4.00 -1.78
CA LEU A 103 -6.04 -2.77 -2.41
C LEU A 103 -6.29 -1.62 -1.45
N VAL A 104 -5.25 -0.83 -1.17
CA VAL A 104 -5.33 0.34 -0.29
C VAL A 104 -4.96 1.59 -1.08
N LEU A 105 -5.79 2.62 -1.00
CA LEU A 105 -5.47 3.95 -1.51
C LEU A 105 -4.89 4.79 -0.38
N SER A 106 -3.80 5.52 -0.64
CA SER A 106 -3.14 6.31 0.39
C SER A 106 -2.54 7.60 -0.15
N HIS A 107 -2.48 8.61 0.72
CA HIS A 107 -1.67 9.81 0.57
C HIS A 107 -0.66 9.90 1.71
N ALA A 108 0.40 10.66 1.51
CA ALA A 108 1.33 11.01 2.58
C ALA A 108 1.92 12.41 2.36
N GLU A 109 2.08 13.13 3.46
CA GLU A 109 3.02 14.24 3.59
C GLU A 109 4.27 13.73 4.28
N THR A 110 5.45 14.00 3.74
CA THR A 110 6.71 13.50 4.28
C THR A 110 7.81 14.58 4.20
N THR A 111 8.90 14.36 4.92
CA THR A 111 10.02 15.31 4.92
C THR A 111 11.38 14.61 4.70
N PRO A 112 11.57 13.88 3.57
CA PRO A 112 12.85 13.22 3.29
C PRO A 112 13.95 14.27 3.15
N ASN A 113 15.05 14.08 3.90
CA ASN A 113 16.18 15.01 3.97
C ASN A 113 15.77 16.48 4.23
N GLY A 114 14.66 16.68 4.97
CA GLY A 114 14.12 18.00 5.29
C GLY A 114 13.30 18.66 4.18
N VAL A 115 13.09 18.00 3.04
CA VAL A 115 12.28 18.51 1.93
C VAL A 115 10.82 18.10 2.11
N VAL A 116 9.93 19.07 2.32
CA VAL A 116 8.49 18.82 2.39
C VAL A 116 8.04 18.24 1.06
N SER A 117 7.50 17.04 1.10
CA SER A 117 7.08 16.27 -0.08
C SER A 117 5.69 15.69 0.14
N ILE A 118 4.98 15.48 -0.95
CA ILE A 118 3.66 14.85 -0.97
C ILE A 118 3.67 13.65 -1.90
N ALA A 119 2.90 12.63 -1.52
CA ALA A 119 2.80 11.40 -2.26
C ALA A 119 1.35 10.92 -2.37
N ALA A 120 1.02 10.26 -3.47
CA ALA A 120 -0.14 9.38 -3.54
C ALA A 120 0.33 8.00 -4.01
N MET A 121 -0.24 6.97 -3.42
CA MET A 121 0.16 5.60 -3.68
C MET A 121 -1.02 4.63 -3.59
N ARG A 122 -0.84 3.48 -4.19
CA ARG A 122 -1.67 2.30 -3.99
C ARG A 122 -0.81 1.20 -3.42
N TYR A 123 -1.35 0.48 -2.44
CA TYR A 123 -0.76 -0.77 -2.01
C TYR A 123 -1.58 -1.93 -2.56
N GLN A 124 -0.89 -2.92 -3.11
CA GLN A 124 -1.45 -4.23 -3.41
C GLN A 124 -0.88 -5.20 -2.39
N ASP A 125 -1.77 -5.78 -1.61
CA ASP A 125 -1.40 -6.56 -0.44
C ASP A 125 -1.90 -8.00 -0.54
N ASP A 126 -1.05 -8.93 -0.12
CA ASP A 126 -1.45 -10.28 0.26
C ASP A 126 -1.35 -10.39 1.78
N TYR A 127 -2.40 -10.95 2.38
CA TYR A 127 -2.49 -11.16 3.83
C TYR A 127 -2.60 -12.62 4.15
N CYS A 128 -2.11 -13.00 5.33
CA CYS A 128 -2.42 -14.31 5.90
C CYS A 128 -2.77 -14.19 7.38
N ARG A 129 -3.64 -15.08 7.85
CA ARG A 129 -3.93 -15.28 9.26
C ARG A 129 -3.03 -16.40 9.77
N GLU A 130 -2.14 -16.07 10.70
CA GLU A 130 -1.19 -17.00 11.27
C GLU A 130 -1.83 -17.87 12.37
N ALA A 131 -1.07 -18.82 12.91
CA ALA A 131 -1.54 -19.78 13.91
C ALA A 131 -2.00 -19.13 15.23
N ASP A 132 -1.55 -17.90 15.50
CA ASP A 132 -1.99 -17.08 16.66
C ASP A 132 -3.34 -16.37 16.42
N GLY A 133 -3.94 -16.58 15.25
CA GLY A 133 -5.20 -15.97 14.82
C GLY A 133 -5.06 -14.54 14.30
N GLN A 134 -3.86 -13.97 14.27
CA GLN A 134 -3.62 -12.60 13.82
C GLN A 134 -3.39 -12.53 12.31
N TRP A 135 -4.01 -11.54 11.67
CA TRP A 135 -3.76 -11.21 10.28
C TRP A 135 -2.46 -10.40 10.16
N ARG A 136 -1.66 -10.69 9.12
CA ARG A 136 -0.41 -9.99 8.82
C ARG A 136 -0.22 -9.82 7.32
N PHE A 137 0.57 -8.83 6.95
CA PHE A 137 1.07 -8.71 5.57
C PHE A 137 1.99 -9.88 5.26
N LYS A 138 1.65 -10.64 4.25
CA LYS A 138 2.49 -11.65 3.61
C LYS A 138 3.31 -11.03 2.48
N LYS A 139 2.69 -10.10 1.75
CA LYS A 139 3.32 -9.30 0.71
C LYS A 139 2.67 -7.92 0.68
N ARG A 140 3.49 -6.89 0.50
CA ARG A 140 3.02 -5.54 0.21
C ARG A 140 3.76 -4.99 -0.98
N VAL A 141 3.05 -4.54 -2.01
CA VAL A 141 3.61 -3.83 -3.15
C VAL A 141 3.12 -2.40 -3.13
N ILE A 142 4.05 -1.45 -3.02
CA ILE A 142 3.75 -0.02 -3.08
C ILE A 142 3.91 0.49 -4.52
N HIS A 143 2.84 1.06 -5.06
CA HIS A 143 2.81 1.72 -6.35
C HIS A 143 2.68 3.22 -6.16
N PHE A 144 3.61 3.99 -6.68
CA PHE A 144 3.57 5.44 -6.59
C PHE A 144 2.80 6.05 -7.78
N LEU A 145 1.78 6.85 -7.47
CA LEU A 145 1.07 7.67 -8.43
C LEU A 145 1.84 8.98 -8.66
N TYR A 146 2.37 9.51 -7.59
CA TYR A 146 3.37 10.59 -7.57
C TYR A 146 4.08 10.59 -6.20
N TYR A 147 5.27 11.14 -6.18
CA TYR A 147 6.00 11.51 -4.97
C TYR A 147 6.89 12.71 -5.32
N VAL A 148 6.47 13.90 -4.96
CA VAL A 148 7.13 15.13 -5.40
C VAL A 148 7.36 16.08 -4.23
N PRO A 149 8.42 16.91 -4.25
CA PRO A 149 8.50 18.07 -3.40
C PRO A 149 7.22 18.91 -3.51
N ALA A 150 6.70 19.39 -2.38
CA ALA A 150 5.44 20.16 -2.36
C ALA A 150 5.50 21.40 -3.27
N ALA A 151 6.68 22.00 -3.42
CA ALA A 151 6.88 23.12 -4.33
C ALA A 151 6.70 22.77 -5.82
N GLU A 152 6.83 21.49 -6.19
CA GLU A 152 6.67 21.02 -7.56
C GLU A 152 5.23 20.51 -7.85
N TYR A 153 4.38 20.39 -6.84
CA TYR A 153 3.08 19.74 -6.98
C TYR A 153 2.19 20.38 -8.04
N THR A 154 2.17 21.70 -8.11
CA THR A 154 1.32 22.46 -9.04
C THR A 154 1.64 22.24 -10.53
N ASN A 155 2.87 21.79 -10.83
CA ASN A 155 3.36 21.60 -12.19
C ASN A 155 3.84 20.15 -12.44
N GLY A 156 3.78 19.29 -11.42
CA GLY A 156 4.40 17.97 -11.45
C GLY A 156 3.50 16.85 -11.90
N LEU A 157 2.18 16.95 -11.72
CA LEU A 157 1.27 15.81 -11.91
C LEU A 157 1.13 15.37 -13.37
N ASN A 158 1.33 16.26 -14.33
CA ASN A 158 1.30 15.92 -15.76
C ASN A 158 2.63 15.32 -16.28
N ARG A 159 3.65 15.25 -15.44
CA ARG A 159 4.93 14.66 -15.82
C ARG A 159 4.87 13.14 -15.65
N ALA A 160 5.39 12.40 -16.62
CA ALA A 160 5.50 10.94 -16.49
C ALA A 160 6.49 10.54 -15.38
N ASP A 161 7.56 11.34 -15.16
CA ASP A 161 8.63 11.13 -14.17
C ASP A 161 8.35 11.81 -12.82
N ARG A 162 7.09 11.75 -12.35
CA ARG A 162 6.63 12.42 -11.13
C ARG A 162 6.87 11.64 -9.83
N VAL A 163 7.79 10.70 -9.82
CA VAL A 163 8.23 10.01 -8.60
C VAL A 163 9.68 10.39 -8.33
N VAL A 164 9.91 11.19 -7.29
CA VAL A 164 11.22 11.75 -6.92
C VAL A 164 11.72 11.04 -5.67
N MET A 165 12.87 10.36 -5.75
CA MET A 165 13.51 9.67 -4.65
C MET A 165 14.97 10.14 -4.54
N GLY A 166 15.24 11.04 -3.62
CA GLY A 166 16.52 11.74 -3.56
C GLY A 166 16.73 12.62 -4.80
N ASP A 167 17.82 12.41 -5.52
CA ASP A 167 18.14 13.12 -6.77
C ASP A 167 17.58 12.42 -8.02
N ASP A 168 17.01 11.22 -7.86
CA ASP A 168 16.51 10.42 -8.98
C ASP A 168 15.02 10.67 -9.23
N ARG A 169 14.61 10.52 -10.50
CA ARG A 169 13.23 10.56 -10.94
C ARG A 169 12.85 9.26 -11.63
N PHE A 170 11.68 8.76 -11.30
CA PHE A 170 11.11 7.55 -11.86
C PHE A 170 9.76 7.85 -12.49
N ALA A 171 9.41 7.02 -13.47
CA ALA A 171 8.05 7.02 -14.00
C ALA A 171 7.05 6.65 -12.90
N ALA A 172 5.88 7.26 -12.93
CA ALA A 172 4.79 6.84 -12.07
C ALA A 172 4.25 5.48 -12.51
N ASP A 173 3.85 4.66 -11.53
CA ASP A 173 3.31 3.32 -11.82
C ASP A 173 1.89 3.39 -12.42
N TYR A 174 1.15 4.45 -12.12
CA TYR A 174 -0.24 4.64 -12.55
C TYR A 174 -0.52 6.09 -12.93
N PRO A 175 -1.54 6.32 -13.80
CA PRO A 175 -2.34 5.33 -14.55
C PRO A 175 -1.71 4.91 -15.86
N GLU A 176 -0.68 5.57 -16.35
CA GLU A 176 -0.16 5.49 -17.72
C GLU A 176 0.37 4.09 -18.09
N ALA A 177 0.92 3.35 -17.10
CA ALA A 177 1.39 1.99 -17.31
C ALA A 177 0.27 0.93 -17.44
N LEU A 178 -0.99 1.31 -17.17
CA LEU A 178 -2.10 0.36 -17.22
C LEU A 178 -2.52 0.05 -18.65
N PRO A 179 -2.73 -1.23 -19.02
CA PRO A 179 -3.23 -1.59 -20.34
C PRO A 179 -4.55 -0.88 -20.72
N VAL A 180 -5.45 -0.70 -19.75
CA VAL A 180 -6.73 0.00 -19.99
C VAL A 180 -6.54 1.48 -20.32
N TRP A 181 -5.49 2.12 -19.79
CA TRP A 181 -5.14 3.50 -20.13
C TRP A 181 -4.64 3.57 -21.58
N GLN A 182 -3.72 2.67 -21.96
CA GLN A 182 -3.20 2.60 -23.33
C GLN A 182 -4.31 2.33 -24.34
N GLN A 183 -5.21 1.38 -24.05
CA GLN A 183 -6.38 1.11 -24.88
C GLN A 183 -7.29 2.33 -25.07
N PHE A 184 -7.44 3.16 -24.02
CA PHE A 184 -8.22 4.40 -24.12
C PHE A 184 -7.53 5.39 -25.07
N ILE A 185 -6.21 5.60 -24.91
CA ILE A 185 -5.43 6.49 -25.77
C ILE A 185 -5.41 5.99 -27.22
N ASP A 186 -5.22 4.70 -27.45
CA ASP A 186 -5.21 4.10 -28.79
C ASP A 186 -6.54 4.31 -29.52
N LYS A 187 -7.64 4.22 -28.75
CA LYS A 187 -9.00 4.39 -29.30
C LYS A 187 -9.40 5.83 -29.54
N HIS A 188 -8.99 6.75 -28.68
CA HIS A 188 -9.53 8.13 -28.67
C HIS A 188 -8.49 9.19 -29.02
N GLY A 189 -7.22 8.82 -29.19
CA GLY A 189 -6.10 9.73 -29.40
C GLY A 189 -5.50 10.26 -28.09
N PRO A 190 -4.42 11.07 -28.18
CA PRO A 190 -3.77 11.65 -27.04
C PRO A 190 -4.71 12.57 -26.25
N LEU A 191 -4.42 12.75 -24.96
CA LEU A 191 -5.19 13.65 -24.10
C LEU A 191 -5.05 15.09 -24.60
N GLU A 192 -6.17 15.82 -24.68
CA GLU A 192 -6.22 17.25 -24.97
C GLU A 192 -6.00 18.01 -23.66
N LEU A 193 -4.74 18.09 -23.23
CA LEU A 193 -4.35 18.87 -22.04
C LEU A 193 -4.14 20.32 -22.48
N GLY A 194 -5.08 21.19 -22.11
CA GLY A 194 -5.07 22.63 -22.43
C GLY A 194 -3.93 23.40 -21.78
#